data_9c9f505a61d9761bce59bd8fe123c00d
#
_entry.id   9c9f505a61d9761bce59bd8fe123c00d
#
_cell.length_a   1.000
_cell.length_b   1.000
_cell.length_c   1.000
_cell.angle_alpha   90.00
_cell.angle_beta   90.00
_cell.angle_gamma   90.00
#
_symmetry.space_group_name_H-M   'P 1'
#
loop_
_entity.id
_entity.type
_entity.pdbx_description
1 polymer ?
#
loop_
_entity_poly.entity_id
_entity_poly.type
_entity_poly.pdbx_seq_one_letter_code
_entity_poly.pdbx_strand_id
1 'polypeptide(L)'
;MSYKAQTIIETIKGINQIYYLPSIQRKFVWDVHQIEKLFDSLMQNYPIGTFLFWSIEKGQDPSHIDEYTFYEFISNYNEKNALEFMQTKVEKPSCKDRLTAVLDGQQRLSSLYCALRGSYAFKTSKRLSPNDQYPKRELYLNLLYRCKSEMDDKFQFKFITPKEADIKDENHYWLKVKDVISWSDS
;
A
#
# COMPACT_ATOMS: atom_id res chain seq x y z
N MET A 1 0.80 16.88 21.21
CA MET A 1 0.35 15.97 20.12
C MET A 1 -1.13 16.15 19.94
N SER A 2 -1.60 16.43 18.73
CA SER A 2 -3.03 16.52 18.43
C SER A 2 -3.48 15.28 17.64
N TYR A 3 -4.57 14.66 18.06
CA TYR A 3 -5.24 13.61 17.30
C TYR A 3 -6.11 14.25 16.21
N LYS A 4 -5.92 13.83 14.96
CA LYS A 4 -6.79 14.20 13.85
C LYS A 4 -7.34 12.94 13.20
N ALA A 5 -8.66 12.77 13.22
CA ALA A 5 -9.31 11.71 12.46
C ALA A 5 -9.14 11.97 10.96
N GLN A 6 -8.76 10.95 10.21
CA GLN A 6 -8.55 11.02 8.77
C GLN A 6 -8.96 9.69 8.14
N THR A 7 -9.61 9.73 6.98
CA THR A 7 -9.98 8.53 6.26
C THR A 7 -8.75 7.89 5.57
N ILE A 8 -8.83 6.60 5.28
CA ILE A 8 -7.79 5.90 4.51
C ILE A 8 -7.65 6.55 3.12
N ILE A 9 -8.75 6.91 2.48
CA ILE A 9 -8.74 7.53 1.15
C ILE A 9 -8.02 8.86 1.16
N GLU A 10 -8.30 9.74 2.11
CA GLU A 10 -7.60 11.03 2.27
C GLU A 10 -6.11 10.82 2.49
N THR A 11 -5.75 9.85 3.34
CA THR A 11 -4.35 9.51 3.60
C THR A 11 -3.65 9.01 2.33
N ILE A 12 -4.27 8.09 1.59
CA ILE A 12 -3.74 7.55 0.34
C ILE A 12 -3.59 8.63 -0.74
N LYS A 13 -4.53 9.59 -0.83
CA LYS A 13 -4.42 10.75 -1.74
C LYS A 13 -3.24 11.66 -1.39
N GLY A 14 -2.87 11.74 -0.11
CA GLY A 14 -1.73 12.53 0.36
C GLY A 14 -0.35 11.87 0.20
N ILE A 15 -0.30 10.56 -0.09
CA ILE A 15 0.99 9.84 -0.29
C ILE A 15 1.71 10.40 -1.51
N ASN A 16 3.03 10.63 -1.38
CA ASN A 16 3.92 11.23 -2.37
C ASN A 16 3.51 12.67 -2.78
N GLN A 17 2.58 13.28 -2.02
CA GLN A 17 2.23 14.70 -2.13
C GLN A 17 2.58 15.43 -0.84
N ILE A 18 2.17 14.88 0.30
CA ILE A 18 2.36 15.40 1.64
C ILE A 18 3.14 14.39 2.50
N TYR A 19 2.85 13.08 2.35
CA TYR A 19 3.43 12.01 3.15
C TYR A 19 4.60 11.36 2.42
N TYR A 20 5.73 11.27 3.13
CA TYR A 20 6.98 10.69 2.63
C TYR A 20 7.63 9.78 3.67
N LEU A 21 8.54 8.92 3.23
CA LEU A 21 9.32 8.02 4.07
C LEU A 21 10.66 8.67 4.42
N PRO A 22 11.05 8.78 5.70
CA PRO A 22 12.39 9.22 6.07
C PRO A 22 13.43 8.12 5.81
N SER A 23 14.67 8.49 5.52
CA SER A 23 15.77 7.57 5.14
C SER A 23 16.15 6.55 6.22
N ILE A 24 15.83 6.81 7.48
CA ILE A 24 16.16 5.96 8.62
C ILE A 24 15.28 4.70 8.73
N GLN A 25 14.36 4.49 7.78
CA GLN A 25 13.32 3.50 7.90
C GLN A 25 13.63 2.20 7.14
N ARG A 26 12.90 1.13 7.53
CA ARG A 26 13.04 -0.19 6.93
C ARG A 26 12.49 -0.21 5.51
N LYS A 27 13.11 -1.02 4.66
CA LYS A 27 12.52 -1.38 3.36
C LYS A 27 11.13 -1.99 3.53
N PHE A 28 10.31 -1.90 2.50
CA PHE A 28 9.03 -2.61 2.46
C PHE A 28 9.30 -4.13 2.44
N VAL A 29 8.71 -4.85 3.38
CA VAL A 29 8.96 -6.30 3.59
C VAL A 29 7.70 -7.14 3.73
N TRP A 30 6.50 -6.51 3.77
CA TRP A 30 5.25 -7.25 3.87
C TRP A 30 4.98 -8.06 2.61
N ASP A 31 4.63 -9.32 2.79
CA ASP A 31 4.19 -10.20 1.72
C ASP A 31 2.69 -10.01 1.39
N VAL A 32 2.24 -10.66 0.33
CA VAL A 32 0.86 -10.55 -0.14
C VAL A 32 -0.15 -11.01 0.91
N HIS A 33 0.15 -12.07 1.68
CA HIS A 33 -0.76 -12.61 2.69
C HIS A 33 -0.96 -11.64 3.85
N GLN A 34 0.11 -10.95 4.26
CA GLN A 34 0.02 -9.92 5.30
C GLN A 34 -0.87 -8.74 4.83
N ILE A 35 -0.78 -8.38 3.55
CA ILE A 35 -1.61 -7.33 2.97
C ILE A 35 -3.08 -7.80 2.86
N GLU A 36 -3.32 -9.01 2.38
CA GLU A 36 -4.66 -9.61 2.28
C GLU A 36 -5.36 -9.64 3.65
N LYS A 37 -4.64 -10.06 4.71
CA LYS A 37 -5.14 -10.05 6.09
C LYS A 37 -5.38 -8.63 6.63
N LEU A 38 -4.57 -7.65 6.25
CA LEU A 38 -4.82 -6.26 6.61
C LEU A 38 -6.18 -5.80 6.06
N PHE A 39 -6.50 -6.13 4.81
CA PHE A 39 -7.78 -5.75 4.19
C PHE A 39 -8.96 -6.53 4.78
N ASP A 40 -8.80 -7.81 5.12
CA ASP A 40 -9.82 -8.56 5.86
C ASP A 40 -10.10 -7.91 7.23
N SER A 41 -9.06 -7.52 7.97
CA SER A 41 -9.19 -6.83 9.24
C SER A 41 -9.92 -5.49 9.12
N LEU A 42 -9.61 -4.71 8.07
CA LEU A 42 -10.29 -3.45 7.78
C LEU A 42 -11.78 -3.65 7.50
N MET A 43 -12.15 -4.66 6.71
CA MET A 43 -13.55 -4.98 6.41
C MET A 43 -14.31 -5.47 7.65
N GLN A 44 -13.63 -6.07 8.60
CA GLN A 44 -14.19 -6.47 9.88
C GLN A 44 -14.22 -5.33 10.92
N ASN A 45 -13.77 -4.13 10.53
CA ASN A 45 -13.67 -2.96 11.41
C ASN A 45 -12.72 -3.18 12.61
N TYR A 46 -11.72 -4.03 12.47
CA TYR A 46 -10.68 -4.17 13.47
C TYR A 46 -9.71 -2.99 13.44
N PRO A 47 -9.21 -2.56 14.61
CA PRO A 47 -8.21 -1.51 14.67
C PRO A 47 -6.89 -2.03 14.07
N ILE A 48 -6.36 -1.32 13.09
CA ILE A 48 -5.09 -1.65 12.43
C ILE A 48 -3.88 -1.00 13.11
N GLY A 49 -4.07 -0.43 14.30
CA GLY A 49 -3.05 0.28 15.06
C GLY A 49 -2.96 1.76 14.70
N THR A 50 -1.99 2.44 15.31
CA THR A 50 -1.76 3.87 15.13
C THR A 50 -0.71 4.15 14.05
N PHE A 51 -0.73 5.38 13.54
CA PHE A 51 0.31 5.94 12.69
C PHE A 51 0.98 7.09 13.42
N LEU A 52 2.30 7.20 13.33
CA LEU A 52 3.04 8.32 13.86
C LEU A 52 3.58 9.17 12.71
N PHE A 53 3.17 10.42 12.69
CA PHE A 53 3.56 11.40 11.69
C PHE A 53 4.41 12.51 12.31
N TRP A 54 5.46 12.90 11.61
CA TRP A 54 6.26 14.07 11.95
C TRP A 54 6.02 15.15 10.88
N SER A 55 5.36 16.23 11.28
CA SER A 55 5.11 17.37 10.41
C SER A 55 6.26 18.34 10.46
N ILE A 56 6.78 18.68 9.29
CA ILE A 56 7.89 19.61 9.10
C ILE A 56 7.35 20.79 8.30
N GLU A 57 7.36 21.99 8.89
CA GLU A 57 6.90 23.21 8.25
C GLU A 57 8.08 24.00 7.69
N LYS A 58 7.96 24.47 6.44
CA LYS A 58 8.96 25.27 5.77
C LYS A 58 8.88 26.70 6.34
N GLY A 59 9.68 27.03 7.28
CA GLY A 59 9.70 28.37 7.88
C GLY A 59 10.19 28.41 9.32
N GLN A 60 10.20 27.30 10.02
CA GLN A 60 10.75 27.23 11.38
C GLN A 60 12.26 26.97 11.41
N ASP A 61 12.84 26.45 10.35
CA ASP A 61 14.26 26.41 10.02
C ASP A 61 14.51 25.65 8.70
N PRO A 62 14.62 26.33 7.53
CA PRO A 62 14.86 25.67 6.24
C PRO A 62 16.19 24.91 6.18
N SER A 63 17.17 25.28 7.02
CA SER A 63 18.51 24.68 7.03
C SER A 63 18.49 23.22 7.46
N HIS A 64 17.51 22.79 8.26
CA HIS A 64 17.44 21.42 8.75
C HIS A 64 16.66 20.45 7.85
N ILE A 65 15.79 20.92 6.95
CA ILE A 65 15.06 20.03 6.03
C ILE A 65 16.01 19.42 5.01
N ASP A 66 17.01 20.18 4.57
CA ASP A 66 18.00 19.71 3.58
C ASP A 66 18.95 18.66 4.15
N GLU A 67 19.03 18.52 5.48
CA GLU A 67 19.81 17.48 6.17
C GLU A 67 19.11 16.11 6.14
N TYR A 68 17.79 16.06 5.93
CA TYR A 68 17.02 14.83 5.91
C TYR A 68 16.75 14.34 4.49
N THR A 69 17.00 13.07 4.27
CA THR A 69 16.63 12.42 3.01
C THR A 69 15.27 11.76 3.15
N PHE A 70 14.39 12.05 2.20
CA PHE A 70 13.05 11.46 2.11
C PHE A 70 12.92 10.62 0.85
N TYR A 71 12.03 9.63 0.90
CA TYR A 71 11.73 8.74 -0.20
C TYR A 71 10.22 8.68 -0.46
N GLU A 72 9.87 8.40 -1.70
CA GLU A 72 8.50 8.13 -2.09
C GLU A 72 8.06 6.73 -1.67
N PHE A 73 6.77 6.58 -1.42
CA PHE A 73 6.12 5.27 -1.28
C PHE A 73 6.04 4.59 -2.64
N ILE A 74 6.26 3.27 -2.66
CA ILE A 74 6.17 2.46 -3.86
C ILE A 74 4.72 2.03 -4.06
N SER A 75 4.13 2.35 -5.22
CA SER A 75 2.81 1.84 -5.60
C SER A 75 2.89 0.48 -6.29
N ASN A 76 3.88 0.30 -7.19
CA ASN A 76 4.07 -0.94 -7.94
C ASN A 76 5.28 -1.70 -7.40
N TYR A 77 5.03 -2.59 -6.44
CA TYR A 77 6.07 -3.39 -5.82
C TYR A 77 6.41 -4.61 -6.67
N ASN A 78 7.73 -4.91 -6.81
CA ASN A 78 8.21 -6.07 -7.53
C ASN A 78 9.33 -6.75 -6.73
N GLU A 79 9.10 -7.98 -6.29
CA GLU A 79 10.08 -8.76 -5.53
C GLU A 79 11.39 -9.01 -6.28
N LYS A 80 11.37 -9.03 -7.62
CA LYS A 80 12.59 -9.17 -8.44
C LYS A 80 13.60 -8.08 -8.11
N ASN A 81 13.12 -6.87 -7.83
CA ASN A 81 13.94 -5.70 -7.57
C ASN A 81 14.01 -5.35 -6.07
N ALA A 82 13.49 -6.22 -5.20
CA ALA A 82 13.43 -5.96 -3.75
C ALA A 82 14.82 -5.80 -3.10
N LEU A 83 15.89 -6.33 -3.72
CA LEU A 83 17.27 -6.14 -3.29
C LEU A 83 17.83 -4.78 -3.72
N GLU A 84 17.33 -4.20 -4.80
CA GLU A 84 17.65 -2.85 -5.21
C GLU A 84 16.76 -1.85 -4.47
N PHE A 85 17.30 -0.68 -4.18
CA PHE A 85 16.54 0.37 -3.51
C PHE A 85 15.54 0.94 -4.51
N MET A 86 14.30 0.42 -4.49
CA MET A 86 13.25 0.81 -5.46
C MET A 86 12.62 2.17 -5.14
N GLN A 87 12.92 2.74 -3.98
CA GLN A 87 12.33 4.00 -3.56
C GLN A 87 13.01 5.17 -4.24
N THR A 88 12.21 6.03 -4.84
CA THR A 88 12.72 7.28 -5.43
C THR A 88 13.07 8.27 -4.33
N LYS A 89 14.31 8.76 -4.34
CA LYS A 89 14.72 9.84 -3.47
C LYS A 89 14.00 11.12 -3.89
N VAL A 90 13.43 11.81 -2.92
CA VAL A 90 12.75 13.07 -3.15
C VAL A 90 13.77 14.19 -3.10
N GLU A 91 14.12 14.76 -4.24
CA GLU A 91 15.04 15.91 -4.30
C GLU A 91 14.34 17.22 -3.94
N LYS A 92 13.05 17.36 -4.34
CA LYS A 92 12.21 18.52 -4.02
C LYS A 92 10.80 18.04 -3.72
N PRO A 93 10.39 18.01 -2.45
CA PRO A 93 9.02 17.67 -2.10
C PRO A 93 8.01 18.56 -2.82
N SER A 94 6.95 17.96 -3.37
CA SER A 94 5.90 18.68 -4.11
C SER A 94 5.15 19.69 -3.22
N CYS A 95 5.15 19.47 -1.91
CA CYS A 95 4.55 20.37 -0.93
C CYS A 95 5.45 21.59 -0.71
N LYS A 96 4.94 22.79 -1.06
CA LYS A 96 5.68 24.05 -0.93
C LYS A 96 5.89 24.47 0.54
N ASP A 97 4.97 24.12 1.43
CA ASP A 97 4.92 24.70 2.77
C ASP A 97 4.96 23.69 3.93
N ARG A 98 4.61 22.41 3.68
CA ARG A 98 4.52 21.38 4.72
C ARG A 98 4.82 20.00 4.17
N LEU A 99 5.80 19.31 4.79
CA LEU A 99 6.11 17.90 4.55
C LEU A 99 5.77 17.10 5.81
N THR A 100 5.28 15.90 5.63
CA THR A 100 4.97 15.00 6.74
C THR A 100 5.71 13.68 6.55
N ALA A 101 6.65 13.39 7.43
CA ALA A 101 7.35 12.13 7.47
C ALA A 101 6.53 11.08 8.23
N VAL A 102 6.42 9.88 7.70
CA VAL A 102 5.77 8.75 8.37
C VAL A 102 6.81 8.03 9.22
N LEU A 103 6.72 8.12 10.55
CA LEU A 103 7.68 7.53 11.48
C LEU A 103 7.29 6.12 11.91
N ASP A 104 5.99 5.86 12.12
CA ASP A 104 5.48 4.52 12.41
C ASP A 104 4.25 4.19 11.57
N GLY A 105 4.02 2.89 11.34
CA GLY A 105 2.96 2.38 10.47
C GLY A 105 3.31 2.35 8.99
N GLN A 106 4.56 2.53 8.62
CA GLN A 106 5.02 2.60 7.21
C GLN A 106 4.69 1.35 6.41
N GLN A 107 4.88 0.15 6.97
CA GLN A 107 4.57 -1.11 6.28
C GLN A 107 3.07 -1.18 5.96
N ARG A 108 2.22 -0.81 6.92
CA ARG A 108 0.76 -0.76 6.74
C ARG A 108 0.36 0.28 5.69
N LEU A 109 0.93 1.48 5.76
CA LEU A 109 0.61 2.54 4.81
C LEU A 109 1.11 2.21 3.40
N SER A 110 2.30 1.62 3.27
CA SER A 110 2.83 1.12 1.98
C SER A 110 1.95 0.01 1.41
N SER A 111 1.45 -0.91 2.26
CA SER A 111 0.54 -1.98 1.87
C SER A 111 -0.79 -1.43 1.34
N LEU A 112 -1.38 -0.48 2.06
CA LEU A 112 -2.60 0.20 1.63
C LEU A 112 -2.39 0.93 0.30
N TYR A 113 -1.26 1.63 0.14
CA TYR A 113 -0.95 2.35 -1.08
C TYR A 113 -0.72 1.43 -2.27
N CYS A 114 0.06 0.35 -2.09
CA CYS A 114 0.28 -0.66 -3.11
C CYS A 114 -1.03 -1.32 -3.56
N ALA A 115 -1.90 -1.71 -2.62
CA ALA A 115 -3.16 -2.37 -2.92
C ALA A 115 -4.19 -1.44 -3.58
N LEU A 116 -4.29 -0.18 -3.12
CA LEU A 116 -5.31 0.78 -3.57
C LEU A 116 -4.91 1.60 -4.78
N ARG A 117 -3.61 1.76 -5.06
CA ARG A 117 -3.11 2.60 -6.16
C ARG A 117 -2.21 1.85 -7.14
N GLY A 118 -1.77 0.65 -6.79
CA GLY A 118 -0.73 -0.01 -7.57
C GLY A 118 -0.92 -1.50 -7.78
N SER A 119 0.17 -2.24 -7.58
CA SER A 119 0.25 -3.67 -7.84
C SER A 119 1.40 -4.30 -7.07
N TYR A 120 1.31 -5.62 -6.94
CA TYR A 120 2.36 -6.44 -6.33
C TYR A 120 2.77 -7.56 -7.29
N ALA A 121 4.06 -7.66 -7.62
CA ALA A 121 4.61 -8.71 -8.45
C ALA A 121 5.51 -9.61 -7.62
N PHE A 122 5.13 -10.87 -7.46
CA PHE A 122 5.91 -11.88 -6.74
C PHE A 122 6.16 -13.10 -7.62
N LYS A 123 7.18 -13.87 -7.26
CA LYS A 123 7.63 -15.04 -8.02
C LYS A 123 6.60 -16.17 -7.98
N THR A 124 6.15 -16.59 -9.15
CA THR A 124 5.15 -17.67 -9.26
C THR A 124 5.80 -19.04 -9.49
N SER A 125 6.77 -19.14 -10.39
CA SER A 125 7.38 -20.42 -10.75
C SER A 125 8.78 -20.22 -11.31
N LYS A 126 9.70 -21.14 -10.95
CA LYS A 126 11.06 -21.18 -11.52
C LYS A 126 11.11 -21.66 -12.98
N ARG A 127 10.00 -22.26 -13.48
CA ARG A 127 9.93 -22.86 -14.82
C ARG A 127 9.55 -21.87 -15.91
N LEU A 128 9.09 -20.67 -15.55
CA LEU A 128 8.72 -19.63 -16.51
C LEU A 128 9.95 -18.84 -16.94
N SER A 129 9.84 -18.14 -18.08
CA SER A 129 10.88 -17.21 -18.53
C SER A 129 11.12 -16.12 -17.46
N PRO A 130 12.33 -15.53 -17.39
CA PRO A 130 12.63 -14.50 -16.38
C PRO A 130 11.63 -13.34 -16.33
N ASN A 131 11.04 -12.98 -17.47
CA ASN A 131 10.07 -11.91 -17.58
C ASN A 131 8.68 -12.31 -17.08
N ASP A 132 8.32 -13.60 -17.19
CA ASP A 132 7.00 -14.13 -16.81
C ASP A 132 6.97 -14.67 -15.39
N GLN A 133 8.13 -14.72 -14.70
CA GLN A 133 8.21 -15.22 -13.32
C GLN A 133 7.55 -14.31 -12.30
N TYR A 134 7.43 -13.00 -12.60
CA TYR A 134 6.91 -11.97 -11.70
C TYR A 134 5.71 -11.24 -12.33
N PRO A 135 4.59 -11.93 -12.56
CA PRO A 135 3.40 -11.29 -13.13
C PRO A 135 2.87 -10.22 -12.20
N LYS A 136 2.45 -9.11 -12.81
CA LYS A 136 1.79 -8.01 -12.11
C LYS A 136 0.43 -8.46 -11.63
N ARG A 137 0.17 -8.33 -10.32
CA ARG A 137 -1.09 -8.63 -9.68
C ARG A 137 -1.66 -7.40 -9.01
N GLU A 138 -2.96 -7.32 -8.95
CA GLU A 138 -3.70 -6.28 -8.22
C GLU A 138 -4.55 -6.96 -7.14
N LEU A 139 -4.95 -6.20 -6.13
CA LEU A 139 -5.78 -6.73 -5.06
C LEU A 139 -7.24 -6.80 -5.51
N TYR A 140 -7.86 -7.95 -5.30
CA TYR A 140 -9.27 -8.21 -5.55
C TYR A 140 -9.96 -8.77 -4.31
N LEU A 141 -11.25 -8.48 -4.18
CA LEU A 141 -12.16 -9.06 -3.20
C LEU A 141 -13.10 -10.05 -3.90
N ASN A 142 -13.18 -11.27 -3.39
CA ASN A 142 -14.18 -12.23 -3.87
C ASN A 142 -15.52 -11.99 -3.19
N LEU A 143 -16.49 -11.52 -3.95
CA LEU A 143 -17.85 -11.21 -3.45
C LEU A 143 -18.69 -12.47 -3.16
N LEU A 144 -18.32 -13.63 -3.71
CA LEU A 144 -19.01 -14.90 -3.49
C LEU A 144 -18.38 -15.75 -2.38
N TYR A 145 -17.30 -15.28 -1.79
CA TYR A 145 -16.62 -16.04 -0.74
C TYR A 145 -17.53 -16.23 0.47
N ARG A 146 -17.56 -17.48 0.97
CA ARG A 146 -18.25 -17.84 2.21
C ARG A 146 -17.24 -18.43 3.19
N CYS A 147 -17.04 -17.74 4.29
CA CYS A 147 -16.22 -18.21 5.39
C CYS A 147 -16.77 -19.55 5.92
N LYS A 148 -15.90 -20.56 6.06
CA LYS A 148 -16.28 -21.92 6.49
C LYS A 148 -16.03 -22.15 7.97
N SER A 149 -15.15 -21.40 8.58
CA SER A 149 -14.72 -21.55 9.97
C SER A 149 -14.51 -20.19 10.62
N GLU A 150 -14.68 -20.11 11.95
CA GLU A 150 -14.36 -18.88 12.70
C GLU A 150 -12.87 -18.52 12.65
N MET A 151 -12.00 -19.48 12.35
CA MET A 151 -10.56 -19.27 12.20
C MET A 151 -10.14 -18.79 10.82
N ASP A 152 -11.04 -18.84 9.82
CA ASP A 152 -10.78 -18.39 8.47
C ASP A 152 -11.00 -16.87 8.35
N ASP A 153 -10.36 -16.27 7.36
CA ASP A 153 -10.63 -14.88 6.97
C ASP A 153 -12.13 -14.71 6.67
N LYS A 154 -12.73 -13.62 7.09
CA LYS A 154 -14.17 -13.34 6.84
C LYS A 154 -14.40 -12.88 5.41
N PHE A 155 -13.42 -12.19 4.83
CA PHE A 155 -13.44 -11.71 3.46
C PHE A 155 -12.21 -12.23 2.71
N GLN A 156 -12.42 -12.78 1.52
CA GLN A 156 -11.33 -13.29 0.70
C GLN A 156 -10.75 -12.20 -0.18
N PHE A 157 -9.64 -11.64 0.26
CA PHE A 157 -8.80 -10.77 -0.56
C PHE A 157 -7.68 -11.57 -1.19
N LYS A 158 -7.36 -11.30 -2.48
CA LYS A 158 -6.23 -11.93 -3.16
C LYS A 158 -5.56 -11.01 -4.17
N PHE A 159 -4.22 -11.07 -4.19
CA PHE A 159 -3.44 -10.51 -5.28
C PHE A 159 -3.43 -11.49 -6.45
N ILE A 160 -4.21 -11.19 -7.48
CA ILE A 160 -4.34 -12.01 -8.69
C ILE A 160 -4.10 -11.15 -9.94
N THR A 161 -3.78 -11.83 -11.04
CA THR A 161 -3.66 -11.17 -12.34
C THR A 161 -5.04 -10.82 -12.90
N PRO A 162 -5.18 -9.83 -13.81
CA PRO A 162 -6.45 -9.55 -14.47
C PRO A 162 -7.07 -10.78 -15.15
N LYS A 163 -6.24 -11.65 -15.76
CA LYS A 163 -6.71 -12.88 -16.40
C LYS A 163 -7.35 -13.86 -15.40
N GLU A 164 -6.77 -13.99 -14.20
CA GLU A 164 -7.33 -14.81 -13.12
C GLU A 164 -8.63 -14.20 -12.59
N ALA A 165 -8.71 -12.87 -12.53
CA ALA A 165 -9.91 -12.16 -12.08
C ALA A 165 -11.09 -12.23 -13.07
N ASP A 166 -10.80 -12.42 -14.37
CA ASP A 166 -11.83 -12.59 -15.40
C ASP A 166 -12.55 -13.95 -15.34
N ILE A 167 -11.98 -14.92 -14.60
CA ILE A 167 -12.61 -16.23 -14.40
C ILE A 167 -13.79 -16.05 -13.45
N LYS A 168 -14.98 -16.34 -13.97
CA LYS A 168 -16.23 -16.31 -13.21
C LYS A 168 -16.78 -17.73 -13.11
N ASP A 169 -17.01 -18.18 -11.88
CA ASP A 169 -17.64 -19.44 -11.59
C ASP A 169 -18.62 -19.32 -10.41
N GLU A 170 -19.15 -20.41 -9.91
CA GLU A 170 -20.10 -20.43 -8.78
C GLU A 170 -19.48 -19.93 -7.45
N ASN A 171 -18.17 -19.89 -7.34
CA ASN A 171 -17.45 -19.55 -6.12
C ASN A 171 -16.64 -18.25 -6.21
N HIS A 172 -16.48 -17.70 -7.42
CA HIS A 172 -15.60 -16.56 -7.63
C HIS A 172 -16.28 -15.46 -8.45
N TYR A 173 -16.37 -14.30 -7.84
CA TYR A 173 -16.68 -13.04 -8.48
C TYR A 173 -15.75 -11.97 -7.90
N TRP A 174 -14.75 -11.59 -8.68
CA TRP A 174 -13.67 -10.73 -8.23
C TRP A 174 -13.96 -9.25 -8.50
N LEU A 175 -14.01 -8.47 -7.41
CA LEU A 175 -14.10 -7.01 -7.45
C LEU A 175 -12.71 -6.44 -7.28
N LYS A 176 -12.26 -5.59 -8.20
CA LYS A 176 -10.97 -4.90 -8.09
C LYS A 176 -11.03 -3.84 -7.00
N VAL A 177 -10.18 -3.98 -5.96
CA VAL A 177 -10.24 -3.13 -4.76
C VAL A 177 -9.89 -1.67 -5.06
N LYS A 178 -8.95 -1.41 -5.97
CA LYS A 178 -8.56 -0.04 -6.30
C LYS A 178 -9.66 0.79 -6.98
N ASP A 179 -10.66 0.14 -7.58
CA ASP A 179 -11.77 0.86 -8.22
C ASP A 179 -12.66 1.57 -7.20
N VAL A 180 -12.64 1.13 -5.93
CA VAL A 180 -13.37 1.76 -4.82
C VAL A 180 -12.96 3.23 -4.62
N ILE A 181 -11.71 3.59 -4.93
CA ILE A 181 -11.25 4.99 -4.80
C ILE A 181 -12.02 5.91 -5.78
N SER A 182 -12.30 5.42 -6.99
CA SER A 182 -13.04 6.22 -7.98
C SER A 182 -14.51 6.45 -7.60
N TRP A 183 -15.09 5.56 -6.78
CA TRP A 183 -16.48 5.71 -6.30
C TRP A 183 -16.63 6.78 -5.23
N SER A 184 -15.57 7.13 -4.53
CA SER A 184 -15.58 8.18 -3.51
C SER A 184 -15.55 9.60 -4.09
N ASP A 185 -15.29 9.74 -5.38
CA ASP A 185 -15.17 11.03 -6.07
C ASP A 185 -16.47 11.38 -6.86
N SER A 186 -17.48 10.52 -6.77
CA SER A 186 -18.85 10.71 -7.31
C SER A 186 -19.82 10.98 -6.19
#